data_9381f7dec9dca97f76e0604adf46b581
#
_entry.id   9381f7dec9dca97f76e0604adf46b581
#
_cell.length_a   1.000
_cell.length_b   1.000
_cell.length_c   1.000
_cell.angle_alpha   90.00
_cell.angle_beta   90.00
_cell.angle_gamma   90.00
#
_symmetry.space_group_name_H-M   'P 1'
#
loop_
_entity.id
_entity.type
_entity.pdbx_description
1 polymer ?
#
loop_
_entity_poly.entity_id
_entity_poly.type
_entity_poly.pdbx_seq_one_letter_code
_entity_poly.pdbx_strand_id
1 'polypeptide(L)'
;MRTLIAAGLLLATAISPVVAQEGKLVLYTSQPNTDAQATADAFMAKYPGIAVEWVRDGTPKIMAKFRAELEAGAPQADVLLIADAVTMEGLKAEGLLLNFPEAKAEGIDPSLIDEDGAYFATKLITTGIVYNSAATAIPAGWADLVKPEYKDQLAMPSPLTSGAALIHAVTLTGNLAEGWDYYSALAANGAQASGGNGDVLTAVSGGEKLYGMIVDYLPIREAAKGAPVKFVFPSEGVSAVTEPVAILASAQNTDNAKLFVDFLLSQEGQQLASDMGYVPARADIALPAGYPARADIKVLGYDAAAALANETANKEQFSEIFGQ
;
A
#
# COMPACT_ATOMS: atom_id res chain seq x y z
N MET A 1 67.82 -27.49 -37.46
CA MET A 1 66.70 -26.58 -37.64
C MET A 1 65.43 -27.27 -37.08
N ARG A 2 64.91 -26.85 -35.91
CA ARG A 2 63.70 -27.36 -35.29
C ARG A 2 62.67 -26.25 -35.36
N THR A 3 61.63 -26.46 -36.15
CA THR A 3 60.52 -25.54 -36.33
C THR A 3 59.46 -25.79 -35.19
N LEU A 4 59.29 -24.82 -34.34
CA LEU A 4 58.18 -24.79 -33.32
C LEU A 4 56.96 -24.24 -34.02
N ILE A 5 55.86 -25.04 -34.02
CA ILE A 5 54.53 -24.64 -34.43
C ILE A 5 53.80 -24.24 -33.13
N ALA A 6 53.50 -22.94 -32.97
CA ALA A 6 52.65 -22.44 -31.91
C ALA A 6 51.18 -22.57 -32.32
N ALA A 7 50.43 -23.44 -31.63
CA ALA A 7 49.01 -23.55 -31.79
C ALA A 7 48.31 -22.47 -30.93
N GLY A 8 47.73 -21.46 -31.57
CA GLY A 8 46.89 -20.45 -30.91
C GLY A 8 45.51 -21.02 -30.63
N LEU A 9 45.13 -21.12 -29.36
CA LEU A 9 43.81 -21.48 -28.90
C LEU A 9 42.91 -20.23 -28.94
N LEU A 10 42.04 -20.15 -29.94
CA LEU A 10 40.95 -19.13 -29.96
C LEU A 10 39.88 -19.54 -28.98
N LEU A 11 39.78 -18.85 -27.82
CA LEU A 11 38.62 -18.90 -26.95
C LEU A 11 37.46 -18.13 -27.62
N ALA A 12 36.51 -18.85 -28.19
CA ALA A 12 35.23 -18.28 -28.60
C ALA A 12 34.37 -18.03 -27.35
N THR A 13 34.27 -16.80 -26.90
CA THR A 13 33.27 -16.38 -25.89
C THR A 13 31.92 -16.47 -26.56
N ALA A 14 31.14 -17.48 -26.18
CA ALA A 14 29.72 -17.57 -26.52
C ALA A 14 28.96 -16.45 -25.80
N ILE A 15 28.65 -15.38 -26.51
CA ILE A 15 27.69 -14.36 -26.07
C ILE A 15 26.31 -14.99 -26.25
N SER A 16 25.73 -15.52 -25.19
CA SER A 16 24.32 -15.90 -25.20
C SER A 16 23.48 -14.63 -25.48
N PRO A 17 22.59 -14.67 -26.50
CA PRO A 17 21.69 -13.53 -26.70
C PRO A 17 20.82 -13.37 -25.42
N VAL A 18 20.89 -12.22 -24.78
CA VAL A 18 19.89 -11.80 -23.81
C VAL A 18 18.61 -11.65 -24.63
N VAL A 19 17.70 -12.59 -24.47
CA VAL A 19 16.35 -12.46 -25.04
C VAL A 19 15.75 -11.22 -24.39
N ALA A 20 15.57 -10.16 -25.18
CA ALA A 20 14.86 -8.98 -24.70
C ALA A 20 13.45 -9.43 -24.33
N GLN A 21 13.06 -9.20 -23.08
CA GLN A 21 11.71 -9.51 -22.63
C GLN A 21 10.76 -8.49 -23.25
N GLU A 22 9.73 -8.99 -23.93
CA GLU A 22 8.78 -8.21 -24.69
C GLU A 22 7.36 -8.56 -24.24
N GLY A 23 6.39 -7.71 -24.56
CA GLY A 23 4.98 -7.96 -24.33
C GLY A 23 4.32 -6.94 -23.43
N LYS A 24 3.36 -7.38 -22.65
CA LYS A 24 2.61 -6.50 -21.74
C LYS A 24 2.53 -7.05 -20.33
N LEU A 25 2.11 -6.18 -19.41
CA LEU A 25 1.74 -6.47 -18.04
C LEU A 25 0.46 -5.69 -17.72
N VAL A 26 -0.53 -6.33 -17.13
CA VAL A 26 -1.76 -5.67 -16.66
C VAL A 26 -1.75 -5.60 -15.15
N LEU A 27 -1.64 -4.38 -14.61
CA LEU A 27 -1.58 -4.09 -13.19
C LEU A 27 -2.93 -3.54 -12.69
N TYR A 28 -3.52 -4.17 -11.67
CA TYR A 28 -4.61 -3.59 -10.90
C TYR A 28 -4.08 -3.07 -9.57
N THR A 29 -4.32 -1.80 -9.27
CA THR A 29 -3.69 -1.14 -8.10
C THR A 29 -4.62 -0.20 -7.37
N SER A 30 -4.36 -0.03 -6.06
CA SER A 30 -5.00 1.00 -5.25
C SER A 30 -4.10 2.23 -5.01
N GLN A 31 -2.92 2.29 -5.61
CA GLN A 31 -2.06 3.46 -5.55
C GLN A 31 -2.77 4.72 -6.12
N PRO A 32 -2.39 5.94 -5.70
CA PRO A 32 -2.77 7.15 -6.41
C PRO A 32 -2.34 7.09 -7.89
N ASN A 33 -3.10 7.74 -8.79
CA ASN A 33 -2.80 7.74 -10.22
C ASN A 33 -1.35 8.16 -10.54
N THR A 34 -0.84 9.18 -9.86
CA THR A 34 0.53 9.66 -10.01
C THR A 34 1.56 8.60 -9.66
N ASP A 35 1.30 7.82 -8.62
CA ASP A 35 2.22 6.82 -8.11
C ASP A 35 2.16 5.54 -8.94
N ALA A 36 0.95 5.15 -9.39
CA ALA A 36 0.76 4.05 -10.33
C ALA A 36 1.51 4.33 -11.65
N GLN A 37 1.38 5.56 -12.18
CA GLN A 37 2.10 5.97 -13.38
C GLN A 37 3.62 5.96 -13.17
N ALA A 38 4.11 6.54 -12.05
CA ALA A 38 5.55 6.57 -11.76
C ALA A 38 6.13 5.15 -11.60
N THR A 39 5.37 4.24 -10.97
CA THR A 39 5.76 2.83 -10.83
C THR A 39 5.84 2.13 -12.19
N ALA A 40 4.83 2.33 -13.05
CA ALA A 40 4.79 1.77 -14.40
C ALA A 40 5.93 2.33 -15.27
N ASP A 41 6.16 3.65 -15.24
CA ASP A 41 7.19 4.31 -16.03
C ASP A 41 8.61 3.83 -15.63
N ALA A 42 8.88 3.70 -14.33
CA ALA A 42 10.17 3.22 -13.85
C ALA A 42 10.42 1.75 -14.24
N PHE A 43 9.38 0.91 -14.16
CA PHE A 43 9.49 -0.47 -14.64
C PHE A 43 9.74 -0.53 -16.14
N MET A 44 8.98 0.21 -16.95
CA MET A 44 9.16 0.28 -18.41
C MET A 44 10.50 0.88 -18.81
N ALA A 45 11.05 1.81 -18.05
CA ALA A 45 12.40 2.34 -18.28
C ALA A 45 13.46 1.25 -18.10
N LYS A 46 13.29 0.33 -17.16
CA LYS A 46 14.18 -0.81 -16.92
C LYS A 46 13.98 -1.93 -17.93
N TYR A 47 12.74 -2.15 -18.36
CA TYR A 47 12.33 -3.21 -19.29
C TYR A 47 11.58 -2.62 -20.49
N PRO A 48 12.28 -1.93 -21.43
CA PRO A 48 11.63 -1.13 -22.48
C PRO A 48 10.83 -1.95 -23.50
N GLY A 49 10.97 -3.28 -23.50
CA GLY A 49 10.16 -4.18 -24.33
C GLY A 49 8.79 -4.54 -23.73
N ILE A 50 8.54 -4.18 -22.45
CA ILE A 50 7.31 -4.55 -21.75
C ILE A 50 6.44 -3.30 -21.56
N ALA A 51 5.23 -3.31 -22.10
CA ALA A 51 4.24 -2.26 -21.88
C ALA A 51 3.43 -2.56 -20.61
N VAL A 52 3.28 -1.59 -19.71
CA VAL A 52 2.42 -1.71 -18.52
C VAL A 52 1.09 -1.01 -18.78
N GLU A 53 0.01 -1.79 -18.75
CA GLU A 53 -1.36 -1.28 -18.69
C GLU A 53 -1.83 -1.34 -17.24
N TRP A 54 -2.44 -0.28 -16.71
CA TRP A 54 -2.89 -0.31 -15.33
C TRP A 54 -4.31 0.24 -15.14
N VAL A 55 -4.99 -0.32 -14.15
CA VAL A 55 -6.32 0.11 -13.69
C VAL A 55 -6.21 0.48 -12.22
N ARG A 56 -6.72 1.66 -11.86
CA ARG A 56 -6.68 2.19 -10.50
C ARG A 56 -8.07 2.49 -9.96
N ASP A 57 -8.34 1.97 -8.76
CA ASP A 57 -9.44 2.42 -7.88
C ASP A 57 -9.10 2.04 -6.41
N GLY A 58 -9.96 2.35 -5.44
CA GLY A 58 -9.83 1.82 -4.07
C GLY A 58 -9.91 0.30 -4.05
N THR A 59 -9.24 -0.34 -3.09
CA THR A 59 -9.17 -1.81 -2.99
C THR A 59 -10.53 -2.50 -3.17
N PRO A 60 -11.63 -2.07 -2.51
CA PRO A 60 -12.93 -2.73 -2.68
C PRO A 60 -13.45 -2.74 -4.12
N LYS A 61 -13.26 -1.64 -4.85
CA LYS A 61 -13.71 -1.56 -6.27
C LYS A 61 -12.81 -2.36 -7.21
N ILE A 62 -11.49 -2.35 -6.98
CA ILE A 62 -10.56 -3.22 -7.71
C ILE A 62 -10.95 -4.68 -7.52
N MET A 63 -11.26 -5.09 -6.29
CA MET A 63 -11.68 -6.46 -6.01
C MET A 63 -13.03 -6.81 -6.63
N ALA A 64 -14.01 -5.90 -6.59
CA ALA A 64 -15.29 -6.12 -7.25
C ALA A 64 -15.12 -6.30 -8.77
N LYS A 65 -14.26 -5.49 -9.41
CA LYS A 65 -13.93 -5.62 -10.84
C LYS A 65 -13.28 -6.98 -11.13
N PHE A 66 -12.26 -7.35 -10.36
CA PHE A 66 -11.54 -8.61 -10.55
C PHE A 66 -12.49 -9.82 -10.38
N ARG A 67 -13.34 -9.81 -9.34
CA ARG A 67 -14.33 -10.87 -9.09
C ARG A 67 -15.33 -11.01 -10.25
N ALA A 68 -15.84 -9.89 -10.77
CA ALA A 68 -16.75 -9.91 -11.92
C ALA A 68 -16.09 -10.49 -13.19
N GLU A 69 -14.79 -10.19 -13.41
CA GLU A 69 -14.02 -10.77 -14.51
C GLU A 69 -13.79 -12.27 -14.35
N LEU A 70 -13.51 -12.74 -13.14
CA LEU A 70 -13.42 -14.17 -12.84
C LEU A 70 -14.73 -14.89 -13.10
N GLU A 71 -15.85 -14.35 -12.64
CA GLU A 71 -17.19 -14.91 -12.88
C GLU A 71 -17.53 -14.97 -14.38
N ALA A 72 -17.09 -13.98 -15.14
CA ALA A 72 -17.23 -13.94 -16.59
C ALA A 72 -16.25 -14.87 -17.34
N GLY A 73 -15.30 -15.51 -16.64
CA GLY A 73 -14.26 -16.35 -17.23
C GLY A 73 -13.24 -15.56 -18.08
N ALA A 74 -13.09 -14.26 -17.83
CA ALA A 74 -12.23 -13.36 -18.61
C ALA A 74 -11.40 -12.42 -17.72
N PRO A 75 -10.61 -12.94 -16.74
CA PRO A 75 -9.74 -12.12 -15.91
C PRO A 75 -8.70 -11.41 -16.77
N GLN A 76 -8.46 -10.13 -16.48
CA GLN A 76 -7.58 -9.28 -17.28
C GLN A 76 -6.25 -9.00 -16.55
N ALA A 77 -6.27 -8.91 -15.22
CA ALA A 77 -5.09 -8.53 -14.46
C ALA A 77 -4.07 -9.67 -14.37
N ASP A 78 -2.79 -9.32 -14.45
CA ASP A 78 -1.66 -10.21 -14.15
C ASP A 78 -1.20 -10.03 -12.69
N VAL A 79 -1.21 -8.77 -12.21
CA VAL A 79 -0.67 -8.38 -10.89
C VAL A 79 -1.67 -7.53 -10.13
N LEU A 80 -1.77 -7.79 -8.85
CA LEU A 80 -2.40 -6.90 -7.87
C LEU A 80 -1.33 -6.17 -7.06
N LEU A 81 -1.50 -4.86 -6.88
CA LEU A 81 -0.73 -4.02 -5.96
C LEU A 81 -1.72 -3.15 -5.18
N ILE A 82 -2.18 -3.65 -4.03
CA ILE A 82 -3.31 -3.09 -3.30
C ILE A 82 -2.98 -2.89 -1.82
N ALA A 83 -3.77 -2.07 -1.13
CA ALA A 83 -3.40 -1.52 0.17
C ALA A 83 -3.21 -2.58 1.28
N ASP A 84 -3.96 -3.69 1.29
CA ASP A 84 -4.05 -4.53 2.48
C ASP A 84 -3.71 -6.00 2.24
N ALA A 85 -3.05 -6.60 3.25
CA ALA A 85 -2.68 -8.01 3.26
C ALA A 85 -3.89 -8.94 3.58
N VAL A 86 -4.95 -8.45 4.20
CA VAL A 86 -6.16 -9.24 4.51
C VAL A 86 -6.82 -9.71 3.22
N THR A 87 -6.96 -8.82 2.24
CA THR A 87 -7.44 -9.16 0.90
C THR A 87 -6.54 -10.21 0.24
N MET A 88 -5.21 -10.09 0.38
CA MET A 88 -4.27 -11.08 -0.18
C MET A 88 -4.41 -12.45 0.48
N GLU A 89 -4.57 -12.51 1.81
CA GLU A 89 -4.86 -13.76 2.52
C GLU A 89 -6.14 -14.42 2.01
N GLY A 90 -7.20 -13.65 1.80
CA GLY A 90 -8.44 -14.16 1.22
C GLY A 90 -8.24 -14.77 -0.17
N LEU A 91 -7.53 -14.07 -1.04
CA LEU A 91 -7.21 -14.55 -2.39
C LEU A 91 -6.31 -15.80 -2.37
N LYS A 92 -5.32 -15.84 -1.46
CA LYS A 92 -4.46 -17.00 -1.24
C LYS A 92 -5.29 -18.21 -0.82
N ALA A 93 -6.17 -18.06 0.17
CA ALA A 93 -7.04 -19.14 0.66
C ALA A 93 -7.98 -19.69 -0.44
N GLU A 94 -8.37 -18.86 -1.41
CA GLU A 94 -9.17 -19.25 -2.57
C GLU A 94 -8.33 -19.85 -3.72
N GLY A 95 -7.00 -19.89 -3.60
CA GLY A 95 -6.10 -20.38 -4.66
C GLY A 95 -6.00 -19.43 -5.87
N LEU A 96 -6.28 -18.13 -5.69
CA LEU A 96 -6.29 -17.12 -6.75
C LEU A 96 -4.94 -16.41 -6.92
N LEU A 97 -3.95 -16.70 -6.08
CA LEU A 97 -2.59 -16.18 -6.19
C LEU A 97 -1.62 -17.24 -6.69
N LEU A 98 -0.63 -16.81 -7.46
CA LEU A 98 0.50 -17.65 -7.89
C LEU A 98 1.61 -17.54 -6.84
N ASN A 99 2.10 -18.69 -6.34
CA ASN A 99 3.26 -18.70 -5.47
C ASN A 99 4.54 -18.41 -6.30
N PHE A 100 5.37 -17.50 -5.79
CA PHE A 100 6.64 -17.13 -6.40
C PHE A 100 7.77 -17.12 -5.35
N PRO A 101 8.11 -18.29 -4.76
CA PRO A 101 9.11 -18.39 -3.69
C PRO A 101 10.53 -17.99 -4.14
N GLU A 102 10.80 -17.94 -5.46
CA GLU A 102 12.07 -17.51 -6.04
C GLU A 102 12.20 -15.98 -6.20
N ALA A 103 11.21 -15.20 -5.74
CA ALA A 103 11.24 -13.73 -5.79
C ALA A 103 12.50 -13.17 -5.11
N LYS A 104 13.10 -12.14 -5.71
CA LYS A 104 14.33 -11.51 -5.22
C LYS A 104 14.03 -10.53 -4.08
N ALA A 105 13.65 -11.09 -2.94
CA ALA A 105 13.24 -10.34 -1.75
C ALA A 105 14.38 -10.11 -0.74
N GLU A 106 15.66 -10.23 -1.14
CA GLU A 106 16.79 -9.98 -0.27
C GLU A 106 16.75 -8.56 0.29
N GLY A 107 16.85 -8.45 1.62
CA GLY A 107 16.79 -7.17 2.35
C GLY A 107 15.38 -6.71 2.74
N ILE A 108 14.34 -7.43 2.34
CA ILE A 108 12.99 -7.31 2.93
C ILE A 108 12.95 -8.14 4.22
N ASP A 109 12.32 -7.61 5.27
CA ASP A 109 12.11 -8.36 6.51
C ASP A 109 11.24 -9.59 6.21
N PRO A 110 11.65 -10.81 6.62
CA PRO A 110 10.87 -12.03 6.41
C PRO A 110 9.42 -11.96 6.91
N SER A 111 9.14 -11.17 7.94
CA SER A 111 7.77 -10.96 8.44
C SER A 111 6.87 -10.18 7.48
N LEU A 112 7.45 -9.56 6.45
CA LEU A 112 6.76 -8.81 5.39
C LEU A 112 6.58 -9.62 4.11
N ILE A 113 6.92 -10.93 4.13
CA ILE A 113 6.83 -11.85 3.01
C ILE A 113 5.89 -12.98 3.43
N ASP A 114 4.93 -13.31 2.59
CA ASP A 114 4.11 -14.50 2.80
C ASP A 114 4.97 -15.77 2.80
N GLU A 115 4.70 -16.72 3.70
CA GLU A 115 5.51 -17.92 3.90
C GLU A 115 5.63 -18.82 2.65
N ASP A 116 4.59 -18.80 1.79
CA ASP A 116 4.56 -19.55 0.52
C ASP A 116 5.00 -18.71 -0.68
N GLY A 117 5.34 -17.43 -0.46
CA GLY A 117 5.68 -16.49 -1.53
C GLY A 117 4.49 -16.12 -2.41
N ALA A 118 3.27 -16.13 -1.88
CA ALA A 118 2.07 -15.75 -2.64
C ALA A 118 1.92 -14.22 -2.77
N TYR A 119 2.45 -13.45 -1.82
CA TYR A 119 2.49 -11.98 -1.88
C TYR A 119 3.65 -11.41 -1.06
N PHE A 120 4.03 -10.17 -1.37
CA PHE A 120 5.20 -9.50 -0.81
C PHE A 120 4.85 -8.06 -0.46
N ALA A 121 5.19 -7.62 0.73
CA ALA A 121 5.08 -6.21 1.09
C ALA A 121 6.03 -5.36 0.23
N THR A 122 5.55 -4.25 -0.30
CA THR A 122 6.36 -3.33 -1.10
C THR A 122 6.75 -2.08 -0.32
N LYS A 123 5.99 -1.70 0.69
CA LYS A 123 6.20 -0.52 1.52
C LYS A 123 5.39 -0.62 2.80
N LEU A 124 5.64 0.26 3.74
CA LEU A 124 4.80 0.45 4.91
C LEU A 124 4.08 1.81 4.77
N ILE A 125 2.77 1.80 4.92
CA ILE A 125 1.92 2.98 4.92
C ILE A 125 1.20 3.01 6.26
N THR A 126 1.46 4.03 7.07
CA THR A 126 0.81 4.17 8.38
C THR A 126 -0.39 5.11 8.29
N THR A 127 -1.37 4.92 9.17
CA THR A 127 -2.46 5.87 9.33
C THR A 127 -2.28 6.62 10.65
N GLY A 128 -2.32 7.95 10.56
CA GLY A 128 -2.20 8.85 11.70
C GLY A 128 -3.16 10.02 11.56
N ILE A 129 -2.84 11.14 12.21
CA ILE A 129 -3.69 12.31 12.26
C ILE A 129 -3.08 13.43 11.43
N VAL A 130 -3.84 13.97 10.46
CA VAL A 130 -3.52 15.24 9.80
C VAL A 130 -4.26 16.38 10.48
N TYR A 131 -3.64 17.54 10.58
CA TYR A 131 -4.32 18.77 10.98
C TYR A 131 -3.94 19.95 10.10
N ASN A 132 -4.89 20.86 9.90
CA ASN A 132 -4.65 22.11 9.21
C ASN A 132 -3.84 23.05 10.12
N SER A 133 -2.90 23.83 9.55
CA SER A 133 -2.06 24.78 10.29
C SER A 133 -2.86 25.89 11.00
N ALA A 134 -4.14 26.11 10.64
CA ALA A 134 -5.05 27.03 11.33
C ALA A 134 -5.66 26.41 12.59
N ALA A 135 -5.48 25.13 12.85
CA ALA A 135 -5.98 24.47 14.05
C ALA A 135 -5.30 25.03 15.30
N THR A 136 -6.09 25.33 16.33
CA THR A 136 -5.59 25.85 17.61
C THR A 136 -5.29 24.74 18.64
N ALA A 137 -5.98 23.62 18.55
CA ALA A 137 -5.71 22.40 19.33
C ALA A 137 -4.92 21.41 18.48
N ILE A 138 -3.83 20.88 19.01
CA ILE A 138 -3.01 19.88 18.30
C ILE A 138 -3.23 18.54 19.01
N PRO A 139 -3.79 17.52 18.31
CA PRO A 139 -4.01 16.22 18.92
C PRO A 139 -2.66 15.51 19.13
N ALA A 140 -2.50 14.85 20.28
CA ALA A 140 -1.33 14.01 20.56
C ALA A 140 -1.62 12.53 20.31
N GLY A 141 -2.89 12.13 20.27
CA GLY A 141 -3.29 10.75 20.11
C GLY A 141 -4.75 10.58 19.69
N TRP A 142 -5.15 9.34 19.51
CA TRP A 142 -6.50 8.98 19.08
C TRP A 142 -7.58 9.42 20.08
N ALA A 143 -7.30 9.30 21.39
CA ALA A 143 -8.22 9.68 22.45
C ALA A 143 -8.57 11.18 22.46
N ASP A 144 -7.74 12.02 21.84
CA ASP A 144 -8.03 13.45 21.76
C ASP A 144 -9.23 13.74 20.83
N LEU A 145 -9.37 13.00 19.73
CA LEU A 145 -10.32 13.29 18.65
C LEU A 145 -11.80 13.19 19.07
N VAL A 146 -12.09 12.56 20.21
CA VAL A 146 -13.45 12.50 20.77
C VAL A 146 -13.76 13.65 21.75
N LYS A 147 -12.78 14.54 22.03
CA LYS A 147 -12.97 15.66 22.93
C LYS A 147 -13.78 16.79 22.28
N PRO A 148 -14.47 17.63 23.06
CA PRO A 148 -15.34 18.69 22.54
C PRO A 148 -14.66 19.71 21.62
N GLU A 149 -13.35 19.98 21.80
CA GLU A 149 -12.59 20.91 20.96
C GLU A 149 -12.40 20.44 19.52
N TYR A 150 -12.63 19.14 19.23
CA TYR A 150 -12.54 18.55 17.89
C TYR A 150 -13.92 18.34 17.24
N LYS A 151 -15.00 18.77 17.93
CA LYS A 151 -16.37 18.56 17.48
C LYS A 151 -16.61 19.14 16.10
N ASP A 152 -17.26 18.34 15.22
CA ASP A 152 -17.64 18.67 13.84
C ASP A 152 -16.43 18.98 12.90
N GLN A 153 -15.18 18.76 13.36
CA GLN A 153 -13.97 19.14 12.65
C GLN A 153 -13.13 17.98 12.11
N LEU A 154 -13.58 16.74 12.25
CA LEU A 154 -12.85 15.55 11.83
C LEU A 154 -13.39 14.97 10.53
N ALA A 155 -12.50 14.69 9.56
CA ALA A 155 -12.75 13.86 8.38
C ALA A 155 -11.99 12.53 8.50
N MET A 156 -12.55 11.45 7.97
CA MET A 156 -11.89 10.14 7.89
C MET A 156 -12.33 9.36 6.65
N PRO A 157 -11.49 8.48 6.09
CA PRO A 157 -11.88 7.65 4.97
C PRO A 157 -12.84 6.55 5.44
N SER A 158 -13.72 6.10 4.53
CA SER A 158 -14.62 4.98 4.80
C SER A 158 -13.94 3.63 4.46
N PRO A 159 -14.06 2.60 5.30
CA PRO A 159 -13.65 1.24 4.97
C PRO A 159 -14.40 0.62 3.79
N LEU A 160 -15.54 1.20 3.38
CA LEU A 160 -16.28 0.78 2.18
C LEU A 160 -15.57 1.19 0.88
N THR A 161 -14.65 2.16 0.95
CA THR A 161 -13.93 2.71 -0.22
C THR A 161 -12.41 2.59 -0.13
N SER A 162 -11.87 2.29 1.04
CA SER A 162 -10.43 2.24 1.31
C SER A 162 -10.05 1.02 2.13
N GLY A 163 -9.20 0.13 1.57
CA GLY A 163 -8.64 -1.00 2.31
C GLY A 163 -7.79 -0.56 3.50
N ALA A 164 -7.01 0.53 3.36
CA ALA A 164 -6.26 1.08 4.50
C ALA A 164 -7.17 1.56 5.64
N ALA A 165 -8.35 2.10 5.32
CA ALA A 165 -9.33 2.49 6.33
C ALA A 165 -9.94 1.29 7.05
N LEU A 166 -10.15 0.17 6.35
CA LEU A 166 -10.59 -1.07 6.98
C LEU A 166 -9.54 -1.57 7.99
N ILE A 167 -8.28 -1.67 7.57
CA ILE A 167 -7.19 -2.09 8.45
C ILE A 167 -7.04 -1.12 9.64
N HIS A 168 -7.19 0.18 9.41
CA HIS A 168 -7.17 1.18 10.47
C HIS A 168 -8.30 0.93 11.48
N ALA A 169 -9.53 0.70 11.02
CA ALA A 169 -10.67 0.45 11.88
C ALA A 169 -10.46 -0.80 12.75
N VAL A 170 -10.08 -1.93 12.16
CA VAL A 170 -9.87 -3.18 12.91
C VAL A 170 -8.67 -3.07 13.86
N THR A 171 -7.63 -2.33 13.47
CA THR A 171 -6.46 -2.10 14.33
C THR A 171 -6.86 -1.28 15.56
N LEU A 172 -7.53 -0.16 15.38
CA LEU A 172 -7.92 0.68 16.53
C LEU A 172 -8.92 -0.02 17.44
N THR A 173 -9.93 -0.67 16.88
CA THR A 173 -10.93 -1.39 17.70
C THR A 173 -10.34 -2.58 18.45
N GLY A 174 -9.26 -3.17 17.94
CA GLY A 174 -8.55 -4.24 18.63
C GLY A 174 -7.53 -3.77 19.67
N ASN A 175 -7.08 -2.50 19.62
CA ASN A 175 -6.03 -1.98 20.50
C ASN A 175 -6.53 -0.91 21.51
N LEU A 176 -7.60 -0.20 21.21
CA LEU A 176 -8.22 0.74 22.13
C LEU A 176 -9.20 -0.01 23.05
N ALA A 177 -9.22 0.36 24.33
CA ALA A 177 -10.10 -0.30 25.32
C ALA A 177 -11.59 -0.12 25.00
N GLU A 178 -11.94 0.97 24.33
CA GLU A 178 -13.28 1.32 23.91
C GLU A 178 -13.79 0.49 22.72
N GLY A 179 -12.89 -0.13 21.95
CA GLY A 179 -13.27 -0.89 20.75
C GLY A 179 -14.13 -0.06 19.77
N TRP A 180 -15.28 -0.57 19.36
CA TRP A 180 -16.22 0.12 18.46
C TRP A 180 -16.90 1.34 19.10
N ASP A 181 -16.96 1.44 20.45
CA ASP A 181 -17.47 2.61 21.13
C ASP A 181 -16.64 3.87 20.83
N TYR A 182 -15.34 3.72 20.54
CA TYR A 182 -14.50 4.81 20.06
C TYR A 182 -15.05 5.42 18.75
N TYR A 183 -15.41 4.59 17.76
CA TYR A 183 -16.01 5.06 16.50
C TYR A 183 -17.39 5.66 16.70
N SER A 184 -18.18 5.09 17.62
CA SER A 184 -19.48 5.67 18.01
C SER A 184 -19.30 7.05 18.65
N ALA A 185 -18.27 7.23 19.49
CA ALA A 185 -17.95 8.53 20.08
C ALA A 185 -17.46 9.54 19.02
N LEU A 186 -16.68 9.12 18.02
CA LEU A 186 -16.29 9.97 16.88
C LEU A 186 -17.52 10.43 16.08
N ALA A 187 -18.46 9.53 15.78
CA ALA A 187 -19.70 9.87 15.09
C ALA A 187 -20.55 10.84 15.90
N ALA A 188 -20.70 10.59 17.20
CA ALA A 188 -21.42 11.51 18.12
C ALA A 188 -20.73 12.88 18.24
N ASN A 189 -19.40 12.92 18.06
CA ASN A 189 -18.61 14.17 17.99
C ASN A 189 -18.64 14.83 16.61
N GLY A 190 -19.45 14.32 15.66
CA GLY A 190 -19.66 14.91 14.34
C GLY A 190 -18.55 14.62 13.34
N ALA A 191 -17.77 13.54 13.53
CA ALA A 191 -16.79 13.10 12.56
C ALA A 191 -17.49 12.68 11.25
N GLN A 192 -16.93 13.08 10.12
CA GLN A 192 -17.43 12.71 8.79
C GLN A 192 -16.55 11.59 8.22
N ALA A 193 -17.19 10.44 7.95
CA ALA A 193 -16.57 9.31 7.29
C ALA A 193 -17.09 9.23 5.85
N SER A 194 -16.27 9.54 4.85
CA SER A 194 -16.70 9.48 3.45
C SER A 194 -15.50 9.42 2.49
N GLY A 195 -15.70 8.81 1.33
CA GLY A 195 -14.67 8.74 0.31
C GLY A 195 -13.39 8.02 0.75
N GLY A 196 -12.27 8.42 0.17
CA GLY A 196 -10.95 7.86 0.42
C GLY A 196 -10.00 8.85 1.11
N ASN A 197 -8.74 8.44 1.29
CA ASN A 197 -7.71 9.29 1.91
C ASN A 197 -7.46 10.61 1.14
N GLY A 198 -7.63 10.61 -0.19
CA GLY A 198 -7.51 11.83 -1.00
C GLY A 198 -8.58 12.88 -0.66
N ASP A 199 -9.80 12.44 -0.35
CA ASP A 199 -10.90 13.32 0.02
C ASP A 199 -10.65 13.95 1.40
N VAL A 200 -10.11 13.17 2.35
CA VAL A 200 -9.68 13.68 3.66
C VAL A 200 -8.60 14.74 3.52
N LEU A 201 -7.57 14.48 2.68
CA LEU A 201 -6.53 15.46 2.41
C LEU A 201 -7.12 16.76 1.86
N THR A 202 -8.03 16.67 0.89
CA THR A 202 -8.69 17.83 0.28
C THR A 202 -9.48 18.63 1.31
N ALA A 203 -10.28 17.97 2.13
CA ALA A 203 -11.08 18.61 3.17
C ALA A 203 -10.20 19.34 4.21
N VAL A 204 -9.10 18.70 4.64
CA VAL A 204 -8.22 19.29 5.66
C VAL A 204 -7.32 20.37 5.07
N SER A 205 -6.70 20.17 3.91
CA SER A 205 -5.85 21.20 3.28
C SER A 205 -6.65 22.41 2.83
N GLY A 206 -7.89 22.22 2.40
CA GLY A 206 -8.83 23.28 2.05
C GLY A 206 -9.45 24.01 3.25
N GLY A 207 -9.28 23.50 4.47
CA GLY A 207 -9.83 24.11 5.69
C GLY A 207 -11.33 23.86 5.91
N GLU A 208 -11.94 22.93 5.18
CA GLU A 208 -13.32 22.48 5.42
C GLU A 208 -13.41 21.74 6.75
N LYS A 209 -12.39 20.93 7.05
CA LYS A 209 -12.17 20.26 8.33
C LYS A 209 -10.79 20.65 8.84
N LEU A 210 -10.64 20.74 10.15
CA LEU A 210 -9.34 21.07 10.74
C LEU A 210 -8.50 19.83 11.04
N TYR A 211 -9.10 18.64 11.09
CA TYR A 211 -8.44 17.39 11.43
C TYR A 211 -8.89 16.27 10.51
N GLY A 212 -8.02 15.25 10.37
CA GLY A 212 -8.37 14.04 9.62
C GLY A 212 -7.59 12.83 10.10
N MET A 213 -8.20 11.66 10.00
CA MET A 213 -7.50 10.38 10.00
C MET A 213 -7.07 10.08 8.57
N ILE A 214 -5.80 9.82 8.32
CA ILE A 214 -5.29 9.70 6.94
C ILE A 214 -3.99 8.88 6.91
N VAL A 215 -3.70 8.27 5.77
CA VAL A 215 -2.40 7.66 5.51
C VAL A 215 -1.30 8.72 5.46
N ASP A 216 -0.14 8.40 6.00
CA ASP A 216 0.98 9.29 6.32
C ASP A 216 1.55 10.08 5.12
N TYR A 217 1.85 9.39 4.03
CA TYR A 217 2.57 9.97 2.88
C TYR A 217 1.84 11.13 2.22
N LEU A 218 0.50 11.14 2.24
CA LEU A 218 -0.29 12.20 1.59
C LEU A 218 -0.05 13.58 2.24
N PRO A 219 -0.35 13.78 3.54
CA PRO A 219 -0.13 15.07 4.17
C PRO A 219 1.36 15.44 4.29
N ILE A 220 2.26 14.45 4.46
CA ILE A 220 3.70 14.70 4.53
C ILE A 220 4.22 15.26 3.20
N ARG A 221 3.84 14.68 2.07
CA ARG A 221 4.19 15.19 0.73
C ARG A 221 3.61 16.58 0.47
N GLU A 222 2.36 16.80 0.82
CA GLU A 222 1.71 18.09 0.57
C GLU A 222 2.25 19.19 1.48
N ALA A 223 2.59 18.88 2.74
CA ALA A 223 3.30 19.81 3.62
C ALA A 223 4.67 20.21 3.05
N ALA A 224 5.42 19.27 2.47
CA ALA A 224 6.70 19.55 1.82
C ALA A 224 6.55 20.47 0.59
N LYS A 225 5.38 20.51 -0.05
CA LYS A 225 5.03 21.43 -1.15
C LYS A 225 4.45 22.75 -0.66
N GLY A 226 4.32 22.95 0.66
CA GLY A 226 3.82 24.19 1.28
C GLY A 226 2.31 24.19 1.56
N ALA A 227 1.62 23.07 1.45
CA ALA A 227 0.22 22.99 1.88
C ALA A 227 0.10 23.22 3.40
N PRO A 228 -0.99 23.87 3.86
CA PRO A 228 -1.17 24.23 5.28
C PRO A 228 -1.60 23.02 6.13
N VAL A 229 -0.89 21.91 6.03
CA VAL A 229 -1.17 20.68 6.78
C VAL A 229 0.07 20.19 7.51
N LYS A 230 -0.16 19.47 8.61
CA LYS A 230 0.89 18.76 9.36
C LYS A 230 0.37 17.37 9.74
N PHE A 231 1.29 16.44 9.95
CA PHE A 231 0.98 15.06 10.32
C PHE A 231 1.47 14.74 11.73
N VAL A 232 0.68 13.98 12.47
CA VAL A 232 1.00 13.48 13.81
C VAL A 232 0.97 11.96 13.78
N PHE A 233 2.04 11.34 14.29
CA PHE A 233 2.05 9.94 14.68
C PHE A 233 1.47 9.85 16.09
N PRO A 234 0.25 9.29 16.29
CA PRO A 234 -0.41 9.25 17.59
C PRO A 234 0.40 8.50 18.64
N SER A 235 0.35 8.97 19.87
CA SER A 235 1.12 8.43 21.02
C SER A 235 0.77 6.97 21.34
N GLU A 236 -0.46 6.56 21.10
CA GLU A 236 -0.92 5.17 21.26
C GLU A 236 -0.29 4.24 20.22
N GLY A 237 0.07 4.78 19.07
CA GLY A 237 0.62 4.11 17.90
C GLY A 237 -0.27 4.25 16.67
N VAL A 238 0.24 3.78 15.52
CA VAL A 238 -0.40 3.86 14.21
C VAL A 238 -0.80 2.47 13.72
N SER A 239 -1.88 2.38 12.94
CA SER A 239 -2.11 1.21 12.10
C SER A 239 -1.19 1.27 10.89
N ALA A 240 -0.90 0.12 10.27
CA ALA A 240 -0.08 0.06 9.09
C ALA A 240 -0.63 -0.94 8.08
N VAL A 241 -0.48 -0.61 6.79
CA VAL A 241 -0.67 -1.52 5.66
C VAL A 241 0.64 -1.63 4.89
N THR A 242 0.86 -2.79 4.28
CA THR A 242 2.13 -3.11 3.63
C THR A 242 2.11 -2.92 2.12
N GLU A 243 0.97 -2.52 1.56
CA GLU A 243 0.69 -2.44 0.12
C GLU A 243 1.33 -3.60 -0.65
N PRO A 244 0.85 -4.83 -0.39
CA PRO A 244 1.44 -6.02 -0.97
C PRO A 244 1.24 -6.11 -2.48
N VAL A 245 2.23 -6.71 -3.16
CA VAL A 245 2.16 -7.14 -4.56
C VAL A 245 1.95 -8.65 -4.61
N ALA A 246 1.06 -9.10 -5.50
CA ALA A 246 0.82 -10.51 -5.78
C ALA A 246 0.64 -10.74 -7.28
N ILE A 247 1.07 -11.91 -7.77
CA ILE A 247 0.78 -12.40 -9.12
C ILE A 247 -0.52 -13.21 -9.05
N LEU A 248 -1.45 -12.95 -9.96
CA LEU A 248 -2.68 -13.72 -10.02
C LEU A 248 -2.45 -15.10 -10.65
N ALA A 249 -3.13 -16.13 -10.14
CA ALA A 249 -3.09 -17.48 -10.71
C ALA A 249 -3.63 -17.50 -12.17
N SER A 250 -4.48 -16.53 -12.52
CA SER A 250 -5.01 -16.31 -13.87
C SER A 250 -4.12 -15.46 -14.78
N ALA A 251 -2.95 -15.02 -14.32
CA ALA A 251 -2.06 -14.15 -15.07
C ALA A 251 -1.69 -14.75 -16.43
N GLN A 252 -1.85 -13.96 -17.49
CA GLN A 252 -1.50 -14.36 -18.85
C GLN A 252 -0.05 -14.01 -19.21
N ASN A 253 0.53 -13.04 -18.48
CA ASN A 253 1.90 -12.54 -18.69
C ASN A 253 2.78 -12.83 -17.46
N THR A 254 2.79 -14.09 -17.01
CA THR A 254 3.42 -14.51 -15.75
C THR A 254 4.91 -14.13 -15.64
N ASP A 255 5.68 -14.28 -16.73
CA ASP A 255 7.12 -13.94 -16.70
C ASP A 255 7.33 -12.43 -16.51
N ASN A 256 6.53 -11.59 -17.16
CA ASN A 256 6.56 -10.14 -16.97
C ASN A 256 6.06 -9.75 -15.56
N ALA A 257 5.07 -10.48 -15.02
CA ALA A 257 4.60 -10.30 -13.67
C ALA A 257 5.68 -10.60 -12.62
N LYS A 258 6.45 -11.69 -12.79
CA LYS A 258 7.60 -12.02 -11.93
C LYS A 258 8.67 -10.94 -11.97
N LEU A 259 8.98 -10.40 -13.15
CA LEU A 259 9.92 -9.29 -13.27
C LEU A 259 9.42 -8.02 -12.57
N PHE A 260 8.12 -7.76 -12.63
CA PHE A 260 7.53 -6.61 -11.96
C PHE A 260 7.60 -6.77 -10.43
N VAL A 261 7.32 -7.95 -9.90
CA VAL A 261 7.51 -8.25 -8.47
C VAL A 261 8.98 -8.06 -8.08
N ASP A 262 9.91 -8.69 -8.80
CA ASP A 262 11.36 -8.54 -8.55
C ASP A 262 11.82 -7.07 -8.62
N PHE A 263 11.27 -6.29 -9.53
CA PHE A 263 11.55 -4.86 -9.65
C PHE A 263 11.09 -4.11 -8.40
N LEU A 264 9.86 -4.31 -7.95
CA LEU A 264 9.32 -3.63 -6.77
C LEU A 264 10.12 -3.97 -5.49
N LEU A 265 10.63 -5.19 -5.37
CA LEU A 265 11.41 -5.65 -4.22
C LEU A 265 12.90 -5.27 -4.30
N SER A 266 13.39 -4.87 -5.47
CA SER A 266 14.79 -4.47 -5.69
C SER A 266 15.13 -3.16 -4.96
N GLN A 267 16.43 -2.87 -4.81
CA GLN A 267 16.89 -1.57 -4.29
C GLN A 267 16.33 -0.40 -5.11
N GLU A 268 16.28 -0.53 -6.44
CA GLU A 268 15.76 0.50 -7.34
C GLU A 268 14.26 0.75 -7.11
N GLY A 269 13.44 -0.30 -7.05
CA GLY A 269 12.01 -0.18 -6.78
C GLY A 269 11.72 0.35 -5.37
N GLN A 270 12.52 -0.04 -4.39
CA GLN A 270 12.39 0.43 -3.02
C GLN A 270 12.91 1.88 -2.83
N GLN A 271 13.93 2.29 -3.60
CA GLN A 271 14.34 3.70 -3.66
C GLN A 271 13.22 4.54 -4.30
N LEU A 272 12.62 4.06 -5.38
CA LEU A 272 11.45 4.71 -5.98
C LEU A 272 10.30 4.88 -4.95
N ALA A 273 10.02 3.86 -4.13
CA ALA A 273 9.02 3.96 -3.06
C ALA A 273 9.38 5.07 -2.06
N SER A 274 10.66 5.17 -1.65
CA SER A 274 11.15 6.26 -0.79
C SER A 274 11.03 7.63 -1.47
N ASP A 275 11.42 7.74 -2.73
CA ASP A 275 11.35 8.99 -3.51
C ASP A 275 9.90 9.45 -3.71
N MET A 276 8.98 8.52 -3.81
CA MET A 276 7.54 8.78 -3.78
C MET A 276 7.00 9.13 -2.37
N GLY A 277 7.86 9.11 -1.33
CA GLY A 277 7.50 9.49 0.04
C GLY A 277 6.88 8.36 0.87
N TYR A 278 7.05 7.12 0.50
CA TYR A 278 6.64 5.96 1.29
C TYR A 278 7.77 5.44 2.18
N VAL A 279 7.44 4.78 3.26
CA VAL A 279 8.40 4.00 4.05
C VAL A 279 8.72 2.71 3.28
N PRO A 280 9.96 2.51 2.78
CA PRO A 280 10.31 1.30 2.03
C PRO A 280 10.20 0.04 2.89
N ALA A 281 9.86 -1.10 2.29
CA ALA A 281 9.89 -2.39 2.99
C ALA A 281 11.34 -2.83 3.29
N ARG A 282 12.31 -2.41 2.48
CA ARG A 282 13.74 -2.65 2.73
C ARG A 282 14.27 -1.73 3.83
N ALA A 283 14.94 -2.33 4.81
CA ALA A 283 15.54 -1.56 5.92
C ALA A 283 16.80 -0.77 5.53
N ASP A 284 17.49 -1.17 4.45
CA ASP A 284 18.71 -0.54 3.94
C ASP A 284 18.45 0.67 3.03
N ILE A 285 17.19 1.00 2.77
CA ILE A 285 16.77 2.22 2.05
C ILE A 285 16.39 3.29 3.07
N ALA A 286 16.88 4.51 2.85
CA ALA A 286 16.59 5.67 3.70
C ALA A 286 15.09 6.02 3.67
N LEU A 287 14.58 6.48 4.82
CA LEU A 287 13.23 7.02 4.89
C LEU A 287 13.15 8.37 4.17
N PRO A 288 12.00 8.71 3.58
CA PRO A 288 11.80 10.04 3.01
C PRO A 288 11.80 11.12 4.09
N ALA A 289 12.03 12.36 3.68
CA ALA A 289 11.98 13.50 4.58
C ALA A 289 10.59 13.67 5.21
N GLY A 290 10.56 14.09 6.48
CA GLY A 290 9.31 14.31 7.23
C GLY A 290 8.87 13.13 8.10
N TYR A 291 9.54 11.98 7.99
CA TYR A 291 9.30 10.84 8.86
C TYR A 291 10.23 10.86 10.10
N PRO A 292 9.77 10.36 11.25
CA PRO A 292 10.66 10.03 12.38
C PRO A 292 11.58 8.86 12.00
N ALA A 293 12.53 8.52 12.85
CA ALA A 293 13.32 7.31 12.63
C ALA A 293 12.39 6.07 12.62
N ARG A 294 12.71 5.06 11.80
CA ARG A 294 11.88 3.85 11.67
C ARG A 294 11.55 3.21 13.02
N ALA A 295 12.52 3.19 13.95
CA ALA A 295 12.34 2.62 15.29
C ALA A 295 11.38 3.42 16.18
N ASP A 296 11.11 4.69 15.83
CA ASP A 296 10.22 5.58 16.59
C ASP A 296 8.77 5.51 16.07
N ILE A 297 8.53 4.82 14.96
CA ILE A 297 7.17 4.58 14.44
C ILE A 297 6.57 3.39 15.19
N LYS A 298 5.73 3.68 16.20
CA LYS A 298 5.04 2.65 16.97
C LYS A 298 3.87 2.09 16.17
N VAL A 299 4.04 0.90 15.59
CA VAL A 299 2.99 0.22 14.84
C VAL A 299 2.16 -0.65 15.79
N LEU A 300 0.83 -0.50 15.72
CA LEU A 300 -0.13 -1.36 16.40
C LEU A 300 -0.38 -2.60 15.57
N GLY A 301 -0.37 -3.77 16.23
CA GLY A 301 -0.69 -5.03 15.58
C GLY A 301 -2.21 -5.24 15.43
N TYR A 302 -2.59 -6.08 14.49
CA TYR A 302 -3.96 -6.61 14.37
C TYR A 302 -3.90 -8.09 13.98
N ASP A 303 -4.97 -8.81 14.24
CA ASP A 303 -5.13 -10.21 13.81
C ASP A 303 -5.69 -10.24 12.39
N ALA A 304 -4.84 -10.56 11.41
CA ALA A 304 -5.22 -10.58 9.99
C ALA A 304 -6.27 -11.66 9.68
N ALA A 305 -6.19 -12.82 10.33
CA ALA A 305 -7.16 -13.91 10.13
C ALA A 305 -8.54 -13.51 10.70
N ALA A 306 -8.57 -12.92 11.90
CA ALA A 306 -9.80 -12.38 12.47
C ALA A 306 -10.36 -11.22 11.65
N ALA A 307 -9.50 -10.34 11.11
CA ALA A 307 -9.92 -9.23 10.25
C ALA A 307 -10.56 -9.75 8.97
N LEU A 308 -10.00 -10.79 8.35
CA LEU A 308 -10.56 -11.44 7.16
C LEU A 308 -11.90 -12.11 7.47
N ALA A 309 -11.96 -12.91 8.55
CA ALA A 309 -13.17 -13.63 8.92
C ALA A 309 -14.36 -12.70 9.26
N ASN A 310 -14.06 -11.48 9.75
CA ASN A 310 -15.05 -10.49 10.16
C ASN A 310 -15.15 -9.28 9.21
N GLU A 311 -14.59 -9.34 8.01
CA GLU A 311 -14.51 -8.17 7.10
C GLU A 311 -15.89 -7.57 6.83
N THR A 312 -16.87 -8.40 6.49
CA THR A 312 -18.24 -7.94 6.23
C THR A 312 -18.86 -7.33 7.50
N ALA A 313 -18.77 -8.01 8.63
CA ALA A 313 -19.33 -7.51 9.90
C ALA A 313 -18.67 -6.19 10.34
N ASN A 314 -17.37 -6.03 10.15
CA ASN A 314 -16.67 -4.79 10.46
C ASN A 314 -17.13 -3.63 9.56
N LYS A 315 -17.37 -3.88 8.27
CA LYS A 315 -17.90 -2.87 7.34
C LYS A 315 -19.35 -2.50 7.68
N GLU A 316 -20.18 -3.49 7.99
CA GLU A 316 -21.58 -3.27 8.43
C GLU A 316 -21.63 -2.45 9.72
N GLN A 317 -20.84 -2.82 10.74
CA GLN A 317 -20.75 -2.08 12.00
C GLN A 317 -20.33 -0.62 11.80
N PHE A 318 -19.35 -0.38 10.93
CA PHE A 318 -18.92 0.98 10.57
C PHE A 318 -20.06 1.75 9.86
N SER A 319 -20.74 1.09 8.91
CA SER A 319 -21.86 1.67 8.16
C SER A 319 -23.01 2.06 9.08
N GLU A 320 -23.36 1.21 10.05
CA GLU A 320 -24.40 1.50 11.05
C GLU A 320 -24.03 2.74 11.89
N ILE A 321 -22.77 2.85 12.34
CA ILE A 321 -22.30 3.97 13.16
C ILE A 321 -22.35 5.30 12.39
N PHE A 322 -21.95 5.31 11.11
CA PHE A 322 -21.84 6.53 10.30
C PHE A 322 -23.01 6.75 9.34
N GLY A 323 -24.00 5.86 9.28
CA GLY A 323 -25.19 5.99 8.44
C GLY A 323 -24.88 5.87 6.93
N GLN A 324 -24.00 4.96 6.55
CA GLN A 324 -23.56 4.74 5.15
C GLN A 324 -24.18 3.49 4.52
#